data_d1637011562793a82d5f5b2dd479ee02
#
_entry.id   d1637011562793a82d5f5b2dd479ee02
#
_cell.length_a   1.000
_cell.length_b   1.000
_cell.length_c   1.000
_cell.angle_alpha   90.00
_cell.angle_beta   90.00
_cell.angle_gamma   90.00
#
_symmetry.space_group_name_H-M   'P 1'
#
loop_
_entity.id
_entity.type
_entity.pdbx_description
1 polymer ?
#
loop_
_entity_poly.entity_id
_entity_poly.type
_entity_poly.pdbx_seq_one_letter_code
_entity_poly.pdbx_strand_id
1 'polypeptide(L)'
;MMIKIIFTLFLFSLGISNDQIPGEDQKRPIILKGGILHTVSTDIFEGYDILFSKGKIVRIEKNIMASPETDVYDVFGKHIIPGYIAPITRIGLVEIGLVKQTRDFAERGSFNPNVKANVSYNPDSDLIPITRSNGVLVVNSVPAGGRISGQSSVMMLDGWTWEQATLKHPSGLHINWPSMRINYGAVSYTHLTLPTKVTV
;
A
#
# COMPACT_ATOMS: atom_id res chain seq x y z
N MET A 1 36.86 -33.81 2.21
CA MET A 1 36.01 -33.34 3.30
C MET A 1 35.80 -31.82 3.26
N MET A 2 36.84 -31.01 3.11
CA MET A 2 36.74 -29.51 3.00
C MET A 2 35.84 -29.00 1.85
N ILE A 3 35.94 -29.61 0.66
CA ILE A 3 35.10 -29.15 -0.50
C ILE A 3 33.60 -29.31 -0.24
N LYS A 4 33.17 -30.39 0.45
CA LYS A 4 31.77 -30.60 0.81
C LYS A 4 31.28 -29.58 1.85
N ILE A 5 32.14 -29.18 2.78
CA ILE A 5 31.82 -28.18 3.80
C ILE A 5 31.69 -26.79 3.14
N ILE A 6 32.58 -26.44 2.21
CA ILE A 6 32.51 -25.19 1.47
C ILE A 6 31.25 -25.13 0.60
N PHE A 7 30.87 -26.24 -0.05
CA PHE A 7 29.65 -26.29 -0.86
C PHE A 7 28.37 -26.20 0.00
N THR A 8 28.36 -26.80 1.18
CA THR A 8 27.24 -26.67 2.12
C THR A 8 27.13 -25.25 2.69
N LEU A 9 28.24 -24.59 3.00
CA LEU A 9 28.27 -23.20 3.42
C LEU A 9 27.80 -22.25 2.32
N PHE A 10 28.17 -22.53 1.07
CA PHE A 10 27.73 -21.74 -0.09
C PHE A 10 26.22 -21.91 -0.36
N LEU A 11 25.67 -23.11 -0.18
CA LEU A 11 24.22 -23.35 -0.27
C LEU A 11 23.44 -22.64 0.84
N PHE A 12 24.02 -22.50 2.04
CA PHE A 12 23.39 -21.80 3.15
C PHE A 12 23.38 -20.27 2.96
N SER A 13 24.36 -19.73 2.21
CA SER A 13 24.42 -18.29 1.89
C SER A 13 23.44 -17.86 0.78
N LEU A 14 22.85 -18.83 0.05
CA LEU A 14 21.81 -18.56 -0.96
C LEU A 14 20.41 -18.40 -0.38
N GLY A 15 20.23 -18.66 0.92
CA GLY A 15 19.02 -18.36 1.67
C GLY A 15 18.92 -16.89 2.05
N ILE A 16 19.22 -15.98 1.10
CA ILE A 16 19.23 -14.55 1.34
C ILE A 16 17.80 -14.07 1.54
N SER A 17 17.60 -13.35 2.61
CA SER A 17 16.38 -12.69 3.00
C SER A 17 15.77 -11.93 1.81
N ASN A 18 14.54 -12.24 1.51
CA ASN A 18 13.74 -11.45 0.62
C ASN A 18 13.29 -10.18 1.40
N ASP A 19 13.54 -9.00 0.85
CA ASP A 19 13.12 -7.72 1.45
C ASP A 19 11.59 -7.60 1.60
N GLN A 20 10.86 -8.55 1.02
CA GLN A 20 9.41 -8.67 1.06
C GLN A 20 8.90 -9.47 2.26
N ILE A 21 9.78 -9.99 3.12
CA ILE A 21 9.35 -10.69 4.33
C ILE A 21 8.57 -9.72 5.23
N PRO A 22 7.30 -10.03 5.55
CA PRO A 22 6.51 -9.22 6.47
C PRO A 22 7.13 -9.13 7.85
N GLY A 23 6.90 -8.00 8.51
CA GLY A 23 7.33 -7.80 9.90
C GLY A 23 6.70 -8.83 10.83
N GLU A 24 7.46 -9.25 11.83
CA GLU A 24 6.91 -10.10 12.89
C GLU A 24 5.91 -9.33 13.74
N ASP A 25 4.88 -10.03 14.21
CA ASP A 25 3.93 -9.47 15.17
C ASP A 25 4.65 -9.00 16.44
N GLN A 26 4.21 -7.86 16.95
CA GLN A 26 4.75 -7.30 18.19
C GLN A 26 4.55 -8.26 19.37
N LYS A 27 5.65 -8.82 19.88
CA LYS A 27 5.66 -9.76 21.02
C LYS A 27 5.78 -9.05 22.38
N ARG A 28 6.46 -7.90 22.43
CA ARG A 28 6.73 -7.13 23.63
C ARG A 28 6.31 -5.68 23.48
N PRO A 29 5.97 -4.98 24.54
CA PRO A 29 5.81 -3.52 24.49
C PRO A 29 7.11 -2.86 24.03
N ILE A 30 6.98 -1.78 23.26
CA ILE A 30 8.11 -1.01 22.72
C ILE A 30 8.01 0.42 23.24
N ILE A 31 9.11 0.96 23.75
CA ILE A 31 9.25 2.37 24.08
C ILE A 31 10.24 3.02 23.11
N LEU A 32 9.80 4.08 22.42
CA LEU A 32 10.69 5.03 21.75
C LEU A 32 10.97 6.18 22.70
N LYS A 33 12.23 6.35 23.12
CA LYS A 33 12.60 7.25 24.22
C LYS A 33 13.22 8.54 23.72
N GLY A 34 12.71 9.67 24.23
CA GLY A 34 13.34 10.98 24.09
C GLY A 34 13.25 11.63 22.71
N GLY A 35 12.30 11.23 21.87
CA GLY A 35 12.15 11.74 20.50
C GLY A 35 11.43 13.09 20.41
N ILE A 36 11.46 13.66 19.20
CA ILE A 36 10.65 14.82 18.80
C ILE A 36 9.40 14.30 18.08
N LEU A 37 8.27 14.32 18.77
CA LEU A 37 7.03 13.71 18.32
C LEU A 37 6.16 14.69 17.57
N HIS A 38 5.80 14.36 16.32
CA HIS A 38 4.86 15.08 15.48
C HIS A 38 3.52 14.35 15.47
N THR A 39 2.51 14.86 16.16
CA THR A 39 1.21 14.18 16.30
C THR A 39 0.23 14.50 15.16
N VAL A 40 0.55 15.45 14.28
CA VAL A 40 -0.28 15.95 13.19
C VAL A 40 -1.54 16.71 13.65
N SER A 41 -2.19 16.26 14.71
CA SER A 41 -3.45 16.85 15.23
C SER A 41 -3.24 17.89 16.32
N THR A 42 -2.06 17.91 16.94
CA THR A 42 -1.71 18.83 18.03
C THR A 42 -0.28 19.36 17.85
N ASP A 43 0.28 19.94 18.89
CA ASP A 43 1.63 20.49 18.89
C ASP A 43 2.73 19.42 18.75
N ILE A 44 3.96 19.89 18.49
CA ILE A 44 5.16 19.07 18.50
C ILE A 44 5.61 18.91 19.95
N PHE A 45 5.84 17.67 20.37
CA PHE A 45 6.30 17.35 21.72
C PHE A 45 7.77 16.95 21.69
N GLU A 46 8.64 17.73 22.31
CA GLU A 46 10.07 17.45 22.40
C GLU A 46 10.44 16.67 23.68
N GLY A 47 11.28 15.63 23.53
CA GLY A 47 11.76 14.80 24.62
C GLY A 47 10.66 13.95 25.27
N TYR A 48 9.65 13.56 24.48
CA TYR A 48 8.61 12.64 24.91
C TYR A 48 8.92 11.20 24.51
N ASP A 49 8.45 10.28 25.33
CA ASP A 49 8.50 8.86 25.09
C ASP A 49 7.14 8.38 24.55
N ILE A 50 7.17 7.38 23.67
CA ILE A 50 5.97 6.72 23.15
C ILE A 50 6.04 5.25 23.51
N LEU A 51 5.01 4.75 24.19
CA LEU A 51 4.81 3.33 24.46
C LEU A 51 3.81 2.72 23.48
N PHE A 52 4.26 1.71 22.77
CA PHE A 52 3.42 0.87 21.91
C PHE A 52 3.20 -0.50 22.55
N SER A 53 1.99 -1.00 22.44
CA SER A 53 1.67 -2.38 22.83
C SER A 53 0.53 -2.90 21.97
N LYS A 54 0.69 -4.12 21.47
CA LYS A 54 -0.31 -4.80 20.61
C LYS A 54 -0.76 -3.93 19.43
N GLY A 55 0.21 -3.31 18.73
CA GLY A 55 -0.04 -2.46 17.58
C GLY A 55 -0.76 -1.13 17.86
N LYS A 56 -0.83 -0.70 19.13
CA LYS A 56 -1.48 0.55 19.52
C LYS A 56 -0.56 1.42 20.36
N ILE A 57 -0.69 2.75 20.22
CA ILE A 57 -0.08 3.71 21.11
C ILE A 57 -0.85 3.65 22.43
N VAL A 58 -0.16 3.28 23.52
CA VAL A 58 -0.75 3.13 24.85
C VAL A 58 -0.56 4.41 25.66
N ARG A 59 0.64 5.04 25.55
CA ARG A 59 1.01 6.19 26.35
C ARG A 59 2.00 7.08 25.61
N ILE A 60 1.87 8.39 25.81
CA ILE A 60 2.78 9.41 25.34
C ILE A 60 3.06 10.33 26.54
N GLU A 61 4.24 10.22 27.14
CA GLU A 61 4.62 10.96 28.35
C GLU A 61 6.13 11.16 28.38
N LYS A 62 6.62 12.04 29.25
CA LYS A 62 8.06 12.16 29.53
C LYS A 62 8.49 11.10 30.54
N ASN A 63 9.65 10.46 30.30
CA ASN A 63 10.26 9.49 31.21
C ASN A 63 9.37 8.30 31.57
N ILE A 64 8.86 7.60 30.56
CA ILE A 64 8.12 6.34 30.77
C ILE A 64 9.10 5.31 31.37
N MET A 65 8.72 4.74 32.51
CA MET A 65 9.48 3.65 33.11
C MET A 65 9.30 2.37 32.30
N ALA A 66 10.42 1.80 31.84
CA ALA A 66 10.42 0.52 31.15
C ALA A 66 10.27 -0.62 32.16
N SER A 67 9.44 -1.60 31.84
CA SER A 67 9.42 -2.88 32.54
C SER A 67 10.52 -3.80 31.98
N PRO A 68 10.92 -4.87 32.70
CA PRO A 68 11.92 -5.82 32.19
C PRO A 68 11.54 -6.52 30.89
N GLU A 69 10.25 -6.53 30.57
CA GLU A 69 9.70 -7.14 29.34
C GLU A 69 9.52 -6.13 28.19
N THR A 70 9.96 -4.88 28.36
CA THR A 70 9.78 -3.80 27.38
C THR A 70 11.06 -3.57 26.59
N ASP A 71 10.95 -3.56 25.28
CA ASP A 71 12.06 -3.21 24.39
C ASP A 71 12.16 -1.68 24.31
N VAL A 72 13.33 -1.12 24.60
CA VAL A 72 13.56 0.33 24.64
C VAL A 72 14.52 0.74 23.53
N TYR A 73 14.07 1.67 22.69
CA TYR A 73 14.87 2.27 21.64
C TYR A 73 15.12 3.75 21.96
N ASP A 74 16.39 4.13 22.06
CA ASP A 74 16.77 5.53 22.18
C ASP A 74 16.65 6.24 20.84
N VAL A 75 15.78 7.22 20.79
CA VAL A 75 15.50 8.05 19.61
C VAL A 75 15.71 9.55 19.92
N PHE A 76 16.57 9.84 20.91
CA PHE A 76 16.90 11.22 21.26
C PHE A 76 17.35 12.04 20.05
N GLY A 77 16.75 13.22 19.89
CA GLY A 77 17.02 14.11 18.75
C GLY A 77 16.48 13.65 17.40
N LYS A 78 15.80 12.49 17.32
CA LYS A 78 15.15 12.03 16.11
C LYS A 78 13.68 12.47 16.08
N HIS A 79 13.19 12.75 14.87
CA HIS A 79 11.79 13.06 14.64
C HIS A 79 10.98 11.77 14.51
N ILE A 80 9.91 11.67 15.28
CA ILE A 80 8.94 10.58 15.21
C ILE A 80 7.70 11.13 14.52
N ILE A 81 7.37 10.58 13.36
CA ILE A 81 6.21 10.97 12.55
C ILE A 81 5.32 9.76 12.30
N PRO A 82 4.00 9.92 12.15
CA PRO A 82 3.14 8.84 11.67
C PRO A 82 3.56 8.40 10.27
N GLY A 83 3.39 7.10 9.97
CA GLY A 83 3.60 6.60 8.62
C GLY A 83 2.69 7.30 7.61
N TYR A 84 3.22 7.56 6.42
CA TYR A 84 2.45 8.21 5.37
C TYR A 84 1.41 7.26 4.77
N ILE A 85 0.31 7.87 4.32
CA ILE A 85 -0.76 7.19 3.59
C ILE A 85 -0.80 7.74 2.17
N ALA A 86 -0.64 6.88 1.16
CA ALA A 86 -0.83 7.29 -0.23
C ALA A 86 -2.31 7.10 -0.62
N PRO A 87 -3.07 8.19 -0.80
CA PRO A 87 -4.54 8.11 -0.94
C PRO A 87 -5.00 7.59 -2.30
N ILE A 88 -4.17 7.72 -3.34
CA ILE A 88 -4.46 7.24 -4.70
C ILE A 88 -3.18 6.69 -5.31
N THR A 89 -3.15 5.37 -5.51
CA THR A 89 -1.98 4.69 -6.08
C THR A 89 -2.40 3.43 -6.84
N ARG A 90 -1.45 2.84 -7.55
CA ARG A 90 -1.58 1.53 -8.20
C ARG A 90 -0.55 0.53 -7.69
N ILE A 91 0.07 0.81 -6.56
CA ILE A 91 1.03 -0.11 -5.93
C ILE A 91 0.32 -1.43 -5.65
N GLY A 92 0.99 -2.53 -6.00
CA GLY A 92 0.43 -3.88 -5.96
C GLY A 92 -0.49 -4.24 -7.13
N LEU A 93 -0.90 -3.27 -7.97
CA LEU A 93 -1.72 -3.50 -9.17
C LEU A 93 -0.90 -3.36 -10.47
N VAL A 94 0.32 -2.88 -10.39
CA VAL A 94 1.23 -2.68 -11.53
C VAL A 94 2.65 -2.88 -11.07
N GLU A 95 3.41 -3.72 -11.80
CA GLU A 95 4.85 -3.85 -11.60
C GLU A 95 5.61 -3.04 -12.66
N ILE A 96 5.55 -3.47 -13.91
CA ILE A 96 6.23 -2.81 -15.02
C ILE A 96 5.18 -2.16 -15.93
N GLY A 97 5.07 -0.84 -15.89
CA GLY A 97 4.04 -0.09 -16.59
C GLY A 97 3.98 -0.30 -18.12
N LEU A 98 5.09 -0.71 -18.73
CA LEU A 98 5.17 -1.01 -20.16
C LEU A 98 4.78 -2.47 -20.50
N VAL A 99 4.74 -3.37 -19.52
CA VAL A 99 4.42 -4.78 -19.72
C VAL A 99 2.95 -5.00 -19.37
N LYS A 100 2.13 -5.29 -20.37
CA LYS A 100 0.67 -5.43 -20.21
C LYS A 100 0.30 -6.52 -19.20
N GLN A 101 1.05 -7.61 -19.14
CA GLN A 101 0.79 -8.77 -18.30
C GLN A 101 0.98 -8.49 -16.79
N THR A 102 1.68 -7.40 -16.46
CA THR A 102 1.93 -6.99 -15.06
C THR A 102 1.01 -5.84 -14.62
N ARG A 103 -0.09 -5.60 -15.33
CA ARG A 103 -1.00 -4.48 -15.12
C ARG A 103 -2.41 -4.99 -14.83
N ASP A 104 -2.75 -5.11 -13.56
CA ASP A 104 -4.05 -5.63 -13.09
C ASP A 104 -4.95 -4.53 -12.49
N PHE A 105 -4.73 -3.29 -12.93
CA PHE A 105 -5.51 -2.15 -12.45
C PHE A 105 -6.76 -1.86 -13.29
N ALA A 106 -6.95 -2.50 -14.43
CA ALA A 106 -8.04 -2.16 -15.35
C ALA A 106 -8.66 -3.40 -16.00
N GLU A 107 -9.97 -3.49 -15.89
CA GLU A 107 -10.78 -4.49 -16.55
C GLU A 107 -11.35 -4.02 -17.89
N ARG A 108 -11.82 -4.99 -18.70
CA ARG A 108 -12.49 -4.70 -19.95
C ARG A 108 -13.88 -4.12 -19.70
N GLY A 109 -14.30 -3.20 -20.58
CA GLY A 109 -15.63 -2.59 -20.52
C GLY A 109 -15.64 -1.23 -19.83
N SER A 110 -16.82 -0.61 -19.86
CA SER A 110 -16.99 0.75 -19.32
C SER A 110 -17.60 0.78 -17.92
N PHE A 111 -18.22 -0.31 -17.48
CA PHE A 111 -18.95 -0.37 -16.23
C PHE A 111 -18.55 -1.62 -15.44
N ASN A 112 -17.64 -1.45 -14.48
CA ASN A 112 -17.05 -2.53 -13.71
C ASN A 112 -17.22 -2.32 -12.18
N PRO A 113 -18.44 -2.09 -11.66
CA PRO A 113 -18.65 -1.78 -10.23
C PRO A 113 -18.30 -2.93 -9.29
N ASN A 114 -18.24 -4.15 -9.81
CA ASN A 114 -17.92 -5.38 -9.07
C ASN A 114 -16.43 -5.67 -8.95
N VAL A 115 -15.58 -4.96 -9.69
CA VAL A 115 -14.12 -5.14 -9.63
C VAL A 115 -13.61 -4.65 -8.29
N LYS A 116 -12.76 -5.47 -7.67
CA LYS A 116 -12.19 -5.23 -6.34
C LYS A 116 -10.68 -5.15 -6.43
N ALA A 117 -10.09 -4.00 -6.10
CA ALA A 117 -8.66 -3.78 -6.21
C ALA A 117 -7.82 -4.71 -5.33
N ASN A 118 -8.31 -5.07 -4.13
CA ASN A 118 -7.57 -5.94 -3.23
C ASN A 118 -7.35 -7.36 -3.77
N VAL A 119 -8.29 -7.90 -4.55
CA VAL A 119 -8.16 -9.26 -5.12
C VAL A 119 -7.03 -9.34 -6.16
N SER A 120 -6.79 -8.23 -6.86
CA SER A 120 -5.69 -8.12 -7.83
C SER A 120 -4.39 -7.60 -7.22
N TYR A 121 -4.37 -7.37 -5.90
CA TYR A 121 -3.20 -6.85 -5.23
C TYR A 121 -2.10 -7.91 -5.12
N ASN A 122 -0.92 -7.59 -5.65
CA ASN A 122 0.27 -8.43 -5.54
C ASN A 122 1.08 -8.03 -4.29
N PRO A 123 1.09 -8.83 -3.21
CA PRO A 123 1.89 -8.55 -2.02
C PRO A 123 3.40 -8.71 -2.25
N ASP A 124 3.80 -9.45 -3.30
CA ASP A 124 5.21 -9.69 -3.66
C ASP A 124 5.77 -8.62 -4.61
N SER A 125 5.10 -7.47 -4.73
CA SER A 125 5.55 -6.37 -5.57
C SER A 125 6.87 -5.77 -5.07
N ASP A 126 7.87 -5.65 -5.94
CA ASP A 126 9.16 -5.00 -5.65
C ASP A 126 9.00 -3.53 -5.24
N LEU A 127 7.88 -2.91 -5.60
CA LEU A 127 7.59 -1.52 -5.24
C LEU A 127 7.22 -1.36 -3.75
N ILE A 128 6.78 -2.43 -3.10
CA ILE A 128 6.34 -2.40 -1.69
C ILE A 128 7.50 -2.07 -0.75
N PRO A 129 8.62 -2.82 -0.73
CA PRO A 129 9.72 -2.53 0.18
C PRO A 129 10.35 -1.16 -0.09
N ILE A 130 10.45 -0.75 -1.36
CA ILE A 130 10.95 0.57 -1.73
C ILE A 130 10.05 1.69 -1.19
N THR A 131 8.74 1.53 -1.34
CA THR A 131 7.76 2.52 -0.87
C THR A 131 7.73 2.58 0.66
N ARG A 132 7.79 1.42 1.31
CA ARG A 132 7.84 1.31 2.77
C ARG A 132 9.10 1.94 3.36
N SER A 133 10.26 1.78 2.73
CA SER A 133 11.52 2.39 3.17
C SER A 133 11.49 3.94 3.12
N ASN A 134 10.63 4.50 2.27
CA ASN A 134 10.36 5.94 2.22
C ASN A 134 9.29 6.41 3.21
N GLY A 135 8.84 5.55 4.13
CA GLY A 135 7.90 5.89 5.20
C GLY A 135 6.43 5.83 4.81
N VAL A 136 6.06 5.37 3.61
CA VAL A 136 4.67 5.11 3.25
C VAL A 136 4.30 3.71 3.73
N LEU A 137 3.37 3.62 4.66
CA LEU A 137 2.99 2.34 5.29
C LEU A 137 1.63 1.83 4.82
N VAL A 138 0.78 2.71 4.32
CA VAL A 138 -0.57 2.41 3.87
C VAL A 138 -0.83 3.04 2.52
N VAL A 139 -1.48 2.32 1.64
CA VAL A 139 -1.86 2.79 0.32
C VAL A 139 -3.34 2.52 0.06
N ASN A 140 -3.99 3.40 -0.69
CA ASN A 140 -5.29 3.09 -1.26
C ASN A 140 -5.08 2.70 -2.73
N SER A 141 -5.10 1.40 -3.00
CA SER A 141 -4.94 0.86 -4.35
C SER A 141 -6.23 1.03 -5.14
N VAL A 142 -6.12 1.75 -6.25
CA VAL A 142 -7.26 2.25 -7.02
C VAL A 142 -7.30 1.62 -8.40
N PRO A 143 -8.41 0.98 -8.79
CA PRO A 143 -8.59 0.51 -10.15
C PRO A 143 -8.79 1.70 -11.10
N ALA A 144 -8.51 1.48 -12.39
CA ALA A 144 -8.67 2.48 -13.43
C ALA A 144 -9.37 1.89 -14.66
N GLY A 145 -9.71 2.74 -15.63
CA GLY A 145 -10.36 2.33 -16.87
C GLY A 145 -11.88 2.41 -16.80
N GLY A 146 -12.50 2.53 -17.98
CA GLY A 146 -13.95 2.64 -18.10
C GLY A 146 -14.53 3.90 -17.46
N ARG A 147 -15.85 3.97 -17.36
CA ARG A 147 -16.58 5.01 -16.62
C ARG A 147 -16.68 4.67 -15.13
N ILE A 148 -16.97 3.42 -14.81
CA ILE A 148 -16.91 2.87 -13.48
C ILE A 148 -15.77 1.86 -13.47
N SER A 149 -14.68 2.21 -12.79
CA SER A 149 -13.45 1.41 -12.81
C SER A 149 -13.50 0.24 -11.84
N GLY A 150 -14.22 0.39 -10.73
CA GLY A 150 -14.32 -0.58 -9.67
C GLY A 150 -14.14 0.02 -8.28
N GLN A 151 -13.97 -0.85 -7.30
CA GLN A 151 -13.85 -0.54 -5.88
C GLN A 151 -12.38 -0.53 -5.47
N SER A 152 -11.93 0.57 -4.86
CA SER A 152 -10.60 0.66 -4.26
C SER A 152 -10.54 -0.01 -2.90
N SER A 153 -9.30 -0.25 -2.45
CA SER A 153 -9.02 -0.93 -1.19
C SER A 153 -7.84 -0.28 -0.50
N VAL A 154 -7.98 -0.06 0.80
CA VAL A 154 -6.88 0.40 1.65
C VAL A 154 -6.05 -0.81 2.03
N MET A 155 -4.79 -0.79 1.62
CA MET A 155 -3.82 -1.86 1.80
C MET A 155 -2.68 -1.41 2.71
N MET A 156 -2.28 -2.26 3.61
CA MET A 156 -1.02 -2.14 4.34
C MET A 156 0.12 -2.62 3.44
N LEU A 157 1.25 -1.94 3.44
CA LEU A 157 2.43 -2.35 2.68
C LEU A 157 3.24 -3.41 3.46
N ASP A 158 2.50 -4.37 4.04
CA ASP A 158 3.02 -5.48 4.82
C ASP A 158 2.02 -6.63 4.81
N GLY A 159 2.48 -7.88 4.83
CA GLY A 159 1.62 -9.06 4.79
C GLY A 159 2.02 -10.05 3.69
N TRP A 160 1.76 -11.34 3.93
CA TRP A 160 2.05 -12.42 2.98
C TRP A 160 1.00 -12.57 1.88
N THR A 161 -0.24 -12.19 2.19
CA THR A 161 -1.36 -12.33 1.26
C THR A 161 -2.12 -11.02 1.14
N TRP A 162 -2.88 -10.86 0.06
CA TRP A 162 -3.71 -9.67 -0.13
C TRP A 162 -4.78 -9.55 0.96
N GLU A 163 -5.27 -10.66 1.53
CA GLU A 163 -6.22 -10.66 2.65
C GLU A 163 -5.59 -10.04 3.90
N GLN A 164 -4.36 -10.45 4.25
CA GLN A 164 -3.62 -9.90 5.39
C GLN A 164 -3.29 -8.43 5.19
N ALA A 165 -2.90 -8.05 3.97
CA ALA A 165 -2.59 -6.67 3.63
C ALA A 165 -3.85 -5.77 3.57
N THR A 166 -5.06 -6.31 3.42
CA THR A 166 -6.29 -5.52 3.31
C THR A 166 -6.71 -4.95 4.66
N LEU A 167 -6.57 -3.62 4.85
CA LEU A 167 -7.09 -2.92 6.03
C LEU A 167 -8.57 -2.58 5.90
N LYS A 168 -9.00 -2.20 4.69
CA LYS A 168 -10.40 -1.85 4.43
C LYS A 168 -10.78 -2.09 2.97
N HIS A 169 -11.88 -2.80 2.75
CA HIS A 169 -12.53 -2.96 1.44
C HIS A 169 -14.06 -3.00 1.60
N PRO A 170 -14.82 -2.31 0.74
CA PRO A 170 -14.38 -1.27 -0.20
C PRO A 170 -14.01 0.03 0.52
N SER A 171 -13.09 0.80 -0.04
CA SER A 171 -12.78 2.16 0.44
C SER A 171 -13.52 3.22 -0.36
N GLY A 172 -13.81 2.97 -1.64
CA GLY A 172 -14.58 3.84 -2.52
C GLY A 172 -14.87 3.20 -3.86
N LEU A 173 -15.89 3.70 -4.56
CA LEU A 173 -16.18 3.38 -5.96
C LEU A 173 -15.60 4.45 -6.86
N HIS A 174 -14.79 4.04 -7.85
CA HIS A 174 -14.10 4.96 -8.74
C HIS A 174 -14.88 5.19 -10.02
N ILE A 175 -15.24 6.45 -10.24
CA ILE A 175 -15.99 6.90 -11.41
C ILE A 175 -15.14 7.92 -12.17
N ASN A 176 -14.89 7.65 -13.45
CA ASN A 176 -14.23 8.57 -14.36
C ASN A 176 -15.28 9.44 -15.04
N TRP A 177 -15.31 10.73 -14.68
CA TRP A 177 -16.23 11.67 -15.29
C TRP A 177 -15.90 11.82 -16.78
N PRO A 178 -16.89 11.75 -17.67
CA PRO A 178 -16.66 11.91 -19.11
C PRO A 178 -16.11 13.29 -19.40
N SER A 179 -15.23 13.37 -20.40
CA SER A 179 -14.72 14.66 -20.88
C SER A 179 -15.86 15.53 -21.38
N MET A 180 -15.93 16.76 -20.88
CA MET A 180 -16.84 17.78 -21.36
C MET A 180 -16.37 18.44 -22.67
N ARG A 181 -15.18 18.09 -23.16
CA ARG A 181 -14.69 18.57 -24.45
C ARG A 181 -15.46 17.92 -25.59
N ILE A 182 -16.03 18.74 -26.44
CA ILE A 182 -16.68 18.29 -27.69
C ILE A 182 -15.57 17.77 -28.61
N ASN A 183 -15.65 16.51 -28.97
CA ASN A 183 -14.79 15.95 -29.99
C ASN A 183 -15.45 16.14 -31.35
N TYR A 184 -15.11 17.22 -32.01
CA TYR A 184 -15.67 17.58 -33.33
C TYR A 184 -15.45 16.48 -34.40
N GLY A 185 -14.40 15.66 -34.27
CA GLY A 185 -14.17 14.53 -35.16
C GLY A 185 -15.16 13.36 -34.97
N ALA A 186 -15.74 13.22 -33.78
CA ALA A 186 -16.73 12.16 -33.51
C ALA A 186 -18.16 12.56 -33.88
N VAL A 187 -18.46 13.84 -33.98
CA VAL A 187 -19.79 14.36 -34.34
C VAL A 187 -20.15 14.03 -35.78
N SER A 188 -19.18 13.96 -36.68
CA SER A 188 -19.37 13.59 -38.09
C SER A 188 -20.03 12.21 -38.31
N TYR A 189 -19.85 11.29 -37.38
CA TYR A 189 -20.33 9.91 -37.55
C TYR A 189 -21.68 9.62 -36.89
N THR A 190 -22.14 10.45 -35.97
CA THR A 190 -23.44 10.23 -35.30
C THR A 190 -24.64 10.56 -36.18
N HIS A 191 -24.45 11.36 -37.23
CA HIS A 191 -25.50 11.67 -38.21
C HIS A 191 -25.65 10.63 -39.31
N LEU A 192 -24.72 9.70 -39.51
CA LEU A 192 -24.73 8.70 -40.55
C LEU A 192 -25.27 7.33 -40.11
N THR A 193 -25.65 7.17 -38.87
CA THR A 193 -26.12 5.90 -38.30
C THR A 193 -27.57 5.96 -37.80
N LEU A 194 -28.40 6.78 -38.40
CA LEU A 194 -29.84 6.55 -38.29
C LEU A 194 -30.17 5.29 -39.15
N PRO A 195 -30.63 4.18 -38.56
CA PRO A 195 -31.05 3.07 -39.33
C PRO A 195 -32.29 3.47 -40.10
N THR A 196 -32.15 3.73 -41.38
CA THR A 196 -33.27 3.76 -42.27
C THR A 196 -33.77 2.32 -42.42
N LYS A 197 -34.57 1.89 -41.47
CA LYS A 197 -35.33 0.67 -41.63
C LYS A 197 -36.49 0.99 -42.58
N VAL A 198 -36.27 0.79 -43.85
CA VAL A 198 -37.37 0.69 -44.83
C VAL A 198 -37.95 -0.71 -44.66
N THR A 199 -39.08 -0.80 -44.01
CA THR A 199 -39.95 -2.00 -44.06
C THR A 199 -40.83 -1.83 -45.27
N VAL A 200 -40.68 -2.69 -46.25
CA VAL A 200 -41.68 -2.98 -47.29
C VAL A 200 -42.57 -4.06 -46.77
#